data_3bbf9cc3e1c2c0f96c061442bde7784e
#
_entry.id   3bbf9cc3e1c2c0f96c061442bde7784e
#
_cell.length_a   1.000
_cell.length_b   1.000
_cell.length_c   1.000
_cell.angle_alpha   90.00
_cell.angle_beta   90.00
_cell.angle_gamma   90.00
#
_symmetry.space_group_name_H-M   'P 1'
#
loop_
_entity.id
_entity.type
_entity.pdbx_description
1 polymer ?
#
loop_
_entity_poly.entity_id
_entity_poly.type
_entity_poly.pdbx_seq_one_letter_code
_entity_poly.pdbx_strand_id
1 'polypeptide(L)'
;MVKEFFLNILSLIKNALVKFMKFFNTHFNRTTLKTKSILKKIEKNKENINVAMSNLSGSASIFYIWKAKDLKKYEDVLKHAGKSSFDLKYKEFEMDLNENNHYLEIPLTMSLDLKYVVEKSFEQFNASKNFAKSFKISSDTMKGASETSIKFATKEIEAEKIKENQRLVNDLNKLNILYRKVINNSLKSHNELLSKVEEYIK
;
A
#
# COMPACT_ATOMS: atom_id res chain seq x y z
N MET A 1 11.37 -22.28 -24.43
CA MET A 1 11.78 -21.88 -23.06
C MET A 1 11.67 -20.37 -22.82
N VAL A 2 12.46 -19.47 -23.47
CA VAL A 2 12.40 -18.00 -23.22
C VAL A 2 11.04 -17.39 -23.59
N LYS A 3 10.49 -17.71 -24.76
CA LYS A 3 9.19 -17.19 -25.21
C LYS A 3 8.06 -17.60 -24.27
N GLU A 4 8.04 -18.84 -23.81
CA GLU A 4 7.05 -19.37 -22.88
C GLU A 4 7.13 -18.67 -21.52
N PHE A 5 8.33 -18.38 -21.01
CA PHE A 5 8.53 -17.60 -19.79
C PHE A 5 7.82 -16.26 -19.87
N PHE A 6 8.02 -15.48 -20.93
CA PHE A 6 7.39 -14.17 -21.08
C PHE A 6 5.89 -14.26 -21.36
N LEU A 7 5.41 -15.26 -22.07
CA LEU A 7 3.97 -15.49 -22.25
C LEU A 7 3.27 -15.80 -20.92
N ASN A 8 3.88 -16.64 -20.09
CA ASN A 8 3.37 -16.94 -18.75
C ASN A 8 3.34 -15.68 -17.87
N ILE A 9 4.40 -14.87 -17.90
CA ILE A 9 4.45 -13.59 -17.19
C ILE A 9 3.36 -12.65 -17.68
N LEU A 10 3.14 -12.50 -18.97
CA LEU A 10 2.08 -11.64 -19.51
C LEU A 10 0.68 -12.05 -19.01
N SER A 11 0.40 -13.35 -18.99
CA SER A 11 -0.85 -13.89 -18.48
C SER A 11 -1.02 -13.55 -16.97
N LEU A 12 0.03 -13.79 -16.20
CA LEU A 12 0.04 -13.48 -14.76
C LEU A 12 -0.14 -11.99 -14.48
N ILE A 13 0.56 -11.12 -15.21
CA ILE A 13 0.47 -9.66 -15.05
C ILE A 13 -0.95 -9.17 -15.35
N LYS A 14 -1.53 -9.57 -16.50
CA LYS A 14 -2.88 -9.16 -16.87
C LYS A 14 -3.89 -9.49 -15.78
N ASN A 15 -3.87 -10.73 -15.31
CA ASN A 15 -4.80 -11.21 -14.30
C ASN A 15 -4.54 -10.56 -12.93
N ALA A 16 -3.28 -10.47 -12.51
CA ALA A 16 -2.91 -9.90 -11.21
C ALA A 16 -3.21 -8.39 -11.16
N LEU A 17 -2.87 -7.64 -12.21
CA LEU A 17 -3.11 -6.20 -12.28
C LEU A 17 -4.60 -5.87 -12.21
N VAL A 18 -5.41 -6.52 -13.07
CA VAL A 18 -6.86 -6.28 -13.11
C VAL A 18 -7.51 -6.62 -11.77
N LYS A 19 -7.20 -7.78 -11.21
CA LYS A 19 -7.75 -8.21 -9.91
C LYS A 19 -7.32 -7.26 -8.80
N PHE A 20 -6.04 -6.89 -8.75
CA PHE A 20 -5.52 -6.01 -7.73
C PHE A 20 -6.10 -4.60 -7.84
N MET A 21 -6.16 -4.00 -9.01
CA MET A 21 -6.73 -2.66 -9.20
C MET A 21 -8.24 -2.62 -8.89
N LYS A 22 -8.98 -3.67 -9.26
CA LYS A 22 -10.40 -3.81 -8.87
C LYS A 22 -10.55 -3.91 -7.35
N PHE A 23 -9.76 -4.76 -6.69
CA PHE A 23 -9.73 -4.89 -5.23
C PHE A 23 -9.40 -3.55 -4.59
N PHE A 24 -8.30 -2.92 -5.00
CA PHE A 24 -7.85 -1.64 -4.45
C PHE A 24 -8.93 -0.56 -4.58
N ASN A 25 -9.47 -0.33 -5.78
CA ASN A 25 -10.47 0.71 -6.00
C ASN A 25 -11.75 0.46 -5.18
N THR A 26 -12.22 -0.79 -5.12
CA THR A 26 -13.42 -1.15 -4.37
C THR A 26 -13.22 -0.90 -2.87
N HIS A 27 -12.16 -1.44 -2.28
CA HIS A 27 -11.89 -1.30 -0.85
C HIS A 27 -11.50 0.12 -0.48
N PHE A 28 -10.73 0.80 -1.33
CA PHE A 28 -10.33 2.19 -1.11
C PHE A 28 -11.56 3.11 -1.06
N ASN A 29 -12.46 3.01 -2.03
CA ASN A 29 -13.67 3.83 -2.07
C ASN A 29 -14.59 3.54 -0.89
N ARG A 30 -14.81 2.25 -0.56
CA ARG A 30 -15.62 1.83 0.59
C ARG A 30 -15.05 2.37 1.90
N THR A 31 -13.74 2.24 2.12
CA THR A 31 -13.07 2.74 3.32
C THR A 31 -13.12 4.26 3.41
N THR A 32 -12.96 4.97 2.29
CA THR A 32 -13.09 6.43 2.23
C THR A 32 -14.50 6.89 2.62
N LEU A 33 -15.54 6.22 2.13
CA LEU A 33 -16.93 6.53 2.48
C LEU A 33 -17.21 6.24 3.96
N LYS A 34 -16.70 5.10 4.48
CA LYS A 34 -16.81 4.75 5.90
C LYS A 34 -16.14 5.82 6.78
N THR A 35 -14.93 6.25 6.43
CA THR A 35 -14.21 7.31 7.16
C THR A 35 -15.02 8.61 7.24
N LYS A 36 -15.54 9.06 6.10
CA LYS A 36 -16.39 10.27 6.06
C LYS A 36 -17.65 10.15 6.91
N SER A 37 -18.28 8.97 6.92
CA SER A 37 -19.45 8.70 7.74
C SER A 37 -19.11 8.76 9.24
N ILE A 38 -18.00 8.15 9.64
CA ILE A 38 -17.53 8.16 11.04
C ILE A 38 -17.21 9.57 11.50
N LEU A 39 -16.47 10.35 10.69
CA LEU A 39 -16.17 11.75 11.01
C LEU A 39 -17.44 12.59 11.24
N LYS A 40 -18.47 12.40 10.40
CA LYS A 40 -19.77 13.06 10.60
C LYS A 40 -20.47 12.63 11.90
N LYS A 41 -20.39 11.34 12.27
CA LYS A 41 -20.96 10.84 13.52
C LYS A 41 -20.24 11.42 14.73
N ILE A 42 -18.91 11.49 14.72
CA ILE A 42 -18.11 12.11 15.78
C ILE A 42 -18.55 13.58 15.96
N GLU A 43 -18.69 14.32 14.86
CA GLU A 43 -19.10 15.73 14.89
C GLU A 43 -20.49 15.92 15.51
N LYS A 44 -21.45 15.04 15.18
CA LYS A 44 -22.83 15.11 15.69
C LYS A 44 -22.98 14.70 17.15
N ASN A 45 -22.12 13.80 17.63
CA ASN A 45 -22.25 13.18 18.96
C ASN A 45 -21.16 13.64 19.95
N LYS A 46 -20.53 14.80 19.73
CA LYS A 46 -19.39 15.30 20.53
C LYS A 46 -19.62 15.24 22.05
N GLU A 47 -20.78 15.72 22.50
CA GLU A 47 -21.11 15.80 23.93
C GLU A 47 -21.22 14.41 24.55
N ASN A 48 -21.96 13.50 23.90
CA ASN A 48 -22.13 12.12 24.38
C ASN A 48 -20.79 11.36 24.40
N ILE A 49 -19.94 11.56 23.38
CA ILE A 49 -18.60 10.96 23.32
C ILE A 49 -17.74 11.47 24.48
N ASN A 50 -17.76 12.76 24.79
CA ASN A 50 -16.99 13.34 25.90
C ASN A 50 -17.44 12.75 27.25
N VAL A 51 -18.74 12.57 27.45
CA VAL A 51 -19.29 11.94 28.65
C VAL A 51 -18.84 10.47 28.73
N ALA A 52 -18.95 9.73 27.63
CA ALA A 52 -18.52 8.32 27.59
C ALA A 52 -17.00 8.17 27.86
N MET A 53 -16.18 9.08 27.33
CA MET A 53 -14.73 9.06 27.53
C MET A 53 -14.32 9.47 28.93
N SER A 54 -15.01 10.45 29.56
CA SER A 54 -14.75 10.85 30.94
C SER A 54 -15.06 9.72 31.94
N ASN A 55 -16.01 8.85 31.63
CA ASN A 55 -16.37 7.69 32.44
C ASN A 55 -15.37 6.51 32.30
N LEU A 56 -14.50 6.53 31.30
CA LEU A 56 -13.42 5.54 31.10
C LEU A 56 -12.18 5.85 31.95
N SER A 57 -12.35 6.52 33.07
CA SER A 57 -11.30 6.94 33.99
C SER A 57 -10.39 5.77 34.38
N GLY A 58 -9.14 5.77 33.92
CA GLY A 58 -8.06 4.94 34.41
C GLY A 58 -7.16 4.26 33.39
N SER A 59 -7.59 4.03 32.15
CA SER A 59 -6.69 3.52 31.10
C SER A 59 -6.88 4.37 29.84
N ALA A 60 -5.92 5.23 29.56
CA ALA A 60 -5.89 5.92 28.26
C ALA A 60 -5.94 4.87 27.14
N SER A 61 -7.01 4.89 26.34
CA SER A 61 -7.05 4.04 25.16
C SER A 61 -6.01 4.52 24.18
N ILE A 62 -5.05 3.68 23.82
CA ILE A 62 -4.00 4.01 22.88
C ILE A 62 -4.43 3.50 21.50
N PHE A 63 -4.39 4.39 20.52
CA PHE A 63 -4.62 4.05 19.13
C PHE A 63 -3.29 3.98 18.36
N TYR A 64 -3.16 2.93 17.58
CA TYR A 64 -1.99 2.68 16.74
C TYR A 64 -2.33 3.01 15.30
N ILE A 65 -1.60 3.95 14.71
CA ILE A 65 -1.74 4.35 13.31
C ILE A 65 -0.52 3.89 12.53
N TRP A 66 -0.71 3.06 11.53
CA TRP A 66 0.39 2.62 10.66
C TRP A 66 0.85 3.75 9.72
N LYS A 67 2.17 4.06 9.72
CA LYS A 67 2.76 5.20 9.03
C LYS A 67 3.19 4.88 7.60
N ALA A 68 2.25 4.90 6.66
CA ALA A 68 2.56 4.71 5.24
C ALA A 68 3.44 5.83 4.64
N LYS A 69 3.37 7.04 5.19
CA LYS A 69 4.16 8.19 4.72
C LYS A 69 5.66 8.00 4.88
N ASP A 70 6.09 7.32 5.93
CA ASP A 70 7.51 7.09 6.19
C ASP A 70 8.16 6.25 5.09
N LEU A 71 7.35 5.46 4.38
CA LEU A 71 7.79 4.63 3.26
C LEU A 71 7.83 5.38 1.93
N LYS A 72 7.42 6.64 1.88
CA LYS A 72 7.39 7.45 0.64
C LYS A 72 8.76 7.52 -0.06
N LYS A 73 9.86 7.52 0.71
CA LYS A 73 11.24 7.49 0.19
C LYS A 73 11.53 6.30 -0.74
N TYR A 74 10.71 5.23 -0.67
CA TYR A 74 10.87 4.04 -1.49
C TYR A 74 10.03 4.04 -2.80
N GLU A 75 9.27 5.11 -3.06
CA GLU A 75 8.56 5.25 -4.34
C GLU A 75 9.54 5.26 -5.54
N ASP A 76 10.76 5.75 -5.32
CA ASP A 76 11.81 5.85 -6.34
C ASP A 76 12.56 4.53 -6.61
N VAL A 77 12.37 3.47 -5.80
CA VAL A 77 13.03 2.18 -6.03
C VAL A 77 12.70 1.60 -7.40
N LEU A 78 11.53 1.92 -7.93
CA LEU A 78 11.11 1.58 -9.29
C LEU A 78 12.13 2.01 -10.36
N LYS A 79 12.80 3.16 -10.20
CA LYS A 79 13.80 3.69 -11.14
C LYS A 79 15.11 2.87 -11.16
N HIS A 80 15.29 2.01 -10.18
CA HIS A 80 16.47 1.14 -10.04
C HIS A 80 16.24 -0.27 -10.63
N ALA A 81 14.99 -0.65 -10.96
CA ALA A 81 14.70 -1.95 -11.54
C ALA A 81 15.49 -2.20 -12.81
N GLY A 82 16.07 -3.37 -12.95
CA GLY A 82 16.98 -3.74 -14.03
C GLY A 82 18.43 -3.25 -13.88
N LYS A 83 18.74 -2.42 -12.86
CA LYS A 83 20.07 -1.87 -12.60
C LYS A 83 20.79 -2.62 -11.48
N SER A 84 22.12 -2.49 -11.41
CA SER A 84 22.94 -3.08 -10.33
C SER A 84 22.57 -2.57 -8.93
N SER A 85 22.05 -1.37 -8.82
CA SER A 85 21.64 -0.74 -7.56
C SER A 85 20.28 -1.23 -7.01
N PHE A 86 19.55 -2.06 -7.77
CA PHE A 86 18.20 -2.47 -7.36
C PHE A 86 18.18 -3.29 -6.07
N ASP A 87 19.04 -4.31 -5.98
CA ASP A 87 19.00 -5.24 -4.83
C ASP A 87 19.28 -4.53 -3.50
N LEU A 88 20.17 -3.52 -3.50
CA LEU A 88 20.43 -2.70 -2.30
C LEU A 88 19.17 -1.92 -1.91
N LYS A 89 18.57 -1.18 -2.85
CA LYS A 89 17.39 -0.37 -2.60
C LYS A 89 16.15 -1.19 -2.24
N TYR A 90 16.01 -2.36 -2.85
CA TYR A 90 14.96 -3.31 -2.53
C TYR A 90 15.09 -3.82 -1.08
N LYS A 91 16.30 -4.22 -0.66
CA LYS A 91 16.55 -4.70 0.70
C LYS A 91 16.31 -3.61 1.74
N GLU A 92 16.75 -2.38 1.50
CA GLU A 92 16.46 -1.24 2.37
C GLU A 92 14.93 -1.08 2.57
N PHE A 93 14.17 -1.14 1.48
CA PHE A 93 12.71 -1.04 1.53
C PHE A 93 12.07 -2.23 2.28
N GLU A 94 12.52 -3.44 1.98
CA GLU A 94 11.98 -4.66 2.62
C GLU A 94 12.26 -4.68 4.12
N MET A 95 13.46 -4.31 4.55
CA MET A 95 13.84 -4.22 5.97
C MET A 95 13.00 -3.17 6.68
N ASP A 96 12.95 -1.95 6.15
CA ASP A 96 12.18 -0.84 6.73
C ASP A 96 10.68 -1.19 6.83
N LEU A 97 10.11 -1.84 5.80
CA LEU A 97 8.73 -2.30 5.82
C LEU A 97 8.44 -3.38 6.88
N ASN A 98 9.44 -4.18 7.26
CA ASN A 98 9.32 -5.25 8.25
C ASN A 98 9.60 -4.78 9.68
N GLU A 99 10.21 -3.62 9.86
CA GLU A 99 10.46 -3.05 11.19
C GLU A 99 9.16 -2.69 11.90
N ASN A 100 9.09 -2.95 13.20
CA ASN A 100 7.89 -2.67 14.01
C ASN A 100 7.68 -1.19 14.34
N ASN A 101 8.55 -0.30 13.84
CA ASN A 101 8.56 1.13 14.17
C ASN A 101 7.56 1.99 13.36
N HIS A 102 6.75 1.36 12.50
CA HIS A 102 5.82 2.09 11.62
C HIS A 102 4.45 2.39 12.27
N TYR A 103 4.38 2.48 13.59
CA TYR A 103 3.17 2.88 14.27
C TYR A 103 3.34 4.21 14.99
N LEU A 104 2.34 5.08 14.87
CA LEU A 104 2.15 6.24 15.70
C LEU A 104 1.16 5.88 16.79
N GLU A 105 1.56 6.07 18.04
CA GLU A 105 0.71 5.87 19.21
C GLU A 105 0.05 7.20 19.59
N ILE A 106 -1.27 7.20 19.71
CA ILE A 106 -2.02 8.38 20.09
C ILE A 106 -2.92 8.01 21.28
N PRO A 107 -2.67 8.56 22.47
CA PRO A 107 -3.58 8.41 23.61
C PRO A 107 -4.86 9.23 23.36
N LEU A 108 -6.00 8.68 23.75
CA LEU A 108 -7.28 9.37 23.71
C LEU A 108 -7.63 9.90 25.08
N THR A 109 -7.93 11.18 25.15
CA THR A 109 -8.41 11.85 26.37
C THR A 109 -9.77 12.53 26.18
N MET A 110 -10.14 12.87 24.95
CA MET A 110 -11.41 13.53 24.62
C MET A 110 -11.87 13.28 23.17
N SER A 111 -13.08 13.67 22.82
CA SER A 111 -13.68 13.48 21.49
C SER A 111 -12.89 14.14 20.35
N LEU A 112 -12.21 15.26 20.63
CA LEU A 112 -11.31 15.92 19.67
C LEU A 112 -10.16 15.02 19.26
N ASP A 113 -9.64 14.21 20.19
CA ASP A 113 -8.58 13.25 19.90
C ASP A 113 -9.08 12.13 18.99
N LEU A 114 -10.34 11.71 19.15
CA LEU A 114 -10.96 10.70 18.30
C LEU A 114 -11.06 11.16 16.85
N LYS A 115 -11.48 12.40 16.62
CA LYS A 115 -11.49 13.02 15.29
C LYS A 115 -10.08 13.09 14.71
N TYR A 116 -9.12 13.60 15.49
CA TYR A 116 -7.73 13.72 15.10
C TYR A 116 -7.12 12.37 14.70
N VAL A 117 -7.37 11.31 15.49
CA VAL A 117 -6.90 9.95 15.22
C VAL A 117 -7.43 9.43 13.88
N VAL A 118 -8.74 9.63 13.62
CA VAL A 118 -9.35 9.21 12.35
C VAL A 118 -8.76 9.97 11.16
N GLU A 119 -8.59 11.29 11.29
CA GLU A 119 -8.01 12.13 10.24
C GLU A 119 -6.55 11.76 9.96
N LYS A 120 -5.73 11.56 11.01
CA LYS A 120 -4.33 11.13 10.88
C LYS A 120 -4.21 9.75 10.25
N SER A 121 -5.03 8.80 10.67
CA SER A 121 -5.05 7.47 10.07
C SER A 121 -5.48 7.53 8.60
N PHE A 122 -6.46 8.37 8.27
CA PHE A 122 -6.90 8.56 6.89
C PHE A 122 -5.83 9.23 6.01
N GLU A 123 -5.05 10.13 6.56
CA GLU A 123 -3.89 10.72 5.89
C GLU A 123 -2.87 9.65 5.49
N GLN A 124 -2.53 8.76 6.43
CA GLN A 124 -1.63 7.64 6.17
C GLN A 124 -2.20 6.66 5.13
N PHE A 125 -3.48 6.34 5.26
CA PHE A 125 -4.19 5.51 4.28
C PHE A 125 -4.17 6.13 2.88
N ASN A 126 -4.38 7.44 2.76
CA ASN A 126 -4.29 8.14 1.47
C ASN A 126 -2.87 8.13 0.88
N ALA A 127 -1.83 8.16 1.71
CA ALA A 127 -0.44 8.05 1.23
C ALA A 127 -0.19 6.73 0.50
N SER A 128 -0.88 5.65 0.86
CA SER A 128 -0.75 4.35 0.18
C SER A 128 -1.22 4.35 -1.28
N LYS A 129 -1.97 5.36 -1.73
CA LYS A 129 -2.37 5.53 -3.15
C LYS A 129 -1.17 5.63 -4.09
N ASN A 130 -0.09 6.25 -3.64
CA ASN A 130 1.10 6.38 -4.47
C ASN A 130 1.71 5.02 -4.78
N PHE A 131 1.71 4.11 -3.80
CA PHE A 131 2.17 2.74 -4.03
C PHE A 131 1.26 1.96 -4.98
N ALA A 132 -0.05 2.24 -5.01
CA ALA A 132 -0.95 1.66 -6.02
C ALA A 132 -0.66 2.19 -7.43
N LYS A 133 -0.30 3.47 -7.56
CA LYS A 133 0.18 4.04 -8.83
C LYS A 133 1.50 3.40 -9.26
N SER A 134 2.46 3.29 -8.34
CA SER A 134 3.76 2.65 -8.61
C SER A 134 3.59 1.18 -8.99
N PHE A 135 2.68 0.45 -8.35
CA PHE A 135 2.32 -0.92 -8.71
C PHE A 135 1.79 -1.00 -10.16
N LYS A 136 0.91 -0.07 -10.54
CA LYS A 136 0.39 -0.02 -11.91
C LYS A 136 1.51 0.25 -12.92
N ILE A 137 2.34 1.29 -12.68
CA ILE A 137 3.46 1.63 -13.56
C ILE A 137 4.42 0.45 -13.70
N SER A 138 4.78 -0.19 -12.59
CA SER A 138 5.62 -1.39 -12.57
C SER A 138 5.02 -2.52 -13.43
N SER A 139 3.73 -2.78 -13.28
CA SER A 139 3.04 -3.84 -14.03
C SER A 139 2.95 -3.53 -15.53
N ASP A 140 2.71 -2.27 -15.90
CA ASP A 140 2.69 -1.82 -17.30
C ASP A 140 4.10 -1.92 -17.91
N THR A 141 5.16 -1.58 -17.17
CA THR A 141 6.56 -1.74 -17.59
C THR A 141 6.93 -3.21 -17.79
N MET A 142 6.54 -4.09 -16.84
CA MET A 142 6.74 -5.55 -16.98
C MET A 142 6.07 -6.09 -18.25
N LYS A 143 4.85 -5.63 -18.53
CA LYS A 143 4.12 -6.01 -19.74
C LYS A 143 4.89 -5.59 -20.99
N GLY A 144 5.32 -4.33 -21.10
CA GLY A 144 6.08 -3.82 -22.24
C GLY A 144 7.40 -4.58 -22.45
N ALA A 145 8.18 -4.82 -21.39
CA ALA A 145 9.42 -5.58 -21.43
C ALA A 145 9.18 -7.03 -21.91
N SER A 146 8.10 -7.67 -21.43
CA SER A 146 7.75 -9.05 -21.82
C SER A 146 7.31 -9.12 -23.28
N GLU A 147 6.48 -8.19 -23.76
CA GLU A 147 6.05 -8.13 -25.17
C GLU A 147 7.23 -7.89 -26.12
N THR A 148 8.16 -7.04 -25.73
CA THR A 148 9.39 -6.75 -26.49
C THR A 148 10.28 -8.00 -26.55
N SER A 149 10.46 -8.70 -25.42
CA SER A 149 11.27 -9.92 -25.38
C SER A 149 10.69 -11.07 -26.20
N ILE A 150 9.37 -11.19 -26.29
CA ILE A 150 8.72 -12.17 -27.17
C ILE A 150 9.04 -11.89 -28.64
N LYS A 151 9.04 -10.61 -29.04
CA LYS A 151 9.41 -10.19 -30.42
C LYS A 151 10.87 -10.49 -30.71
N PHE A 152 11.76 -10.26 -29.75
CA PHE A 152 13.21 -10.51 -29.91
C PHE A 152 13.55 -12.00 -29.90
N ALA A 153 12.82 -12.82 -29.16
CA ALA A 153 13.03 -14.26 -29.12
C ALA A 153 12.83 -14.97 -30.49
N THR A 154 12.27 -14.25 -31.48
CA THR A 154 12.16 -14.73 -32.87
C THR A 154 13.37 -14.35 -33.75
N LYS A 155 14.31 -13.53 -33.23
CA LYS A 155 15.51 -13.06 -33.91
C LYS A 155 16.73 -13.45 -33.07
N GLU A 156 17.64 -14.25 -33.59
CA GLU A 156 18.81 -14.77 -32.87
C GLU A 156 19.79 -13.68 -32.34
N ILE A 157 19.60 -12.41 -32.71
CA ILE A 157 20.59 -11.32 -32.56
C ILE A 157 20.49 -10.57 -31.21
N GLU A 158 19.53 -10.88 -30.31
CA GLU A 158 19.22 -10.01 -29.16
C GLU A 158 19.20 -10.71 -27.80
N ALA A 159 20.04 -11.73 -27.61
CA ALA A 159 20.10 -12.51 -26.36
C ALA A 159 20.41 -11.64 -25.12
N GLU A 160 21.22 -10.58 -25.26
CA GLU A 160 21.58 -9.68 -24.18
C GLU A 160 20.38 -8.83 -23.73
N LYS A 161 19.65 -8.23 -24.67
CA LYS A 161 18.42 -7.47 -24.37
C LYS A 161 17.33 -8.33 -23.74
N ILE A 162 17.24 -9.60 -24.11
CA ILE A 162 16.32 -10.55 -23.50
C ILE A 162 16.70 -10.78 -22.02
N LYS A 163 17.99 -10.94 -21.72
CA LYS A 163 18.49 -11.09 -20.33
C LYS A 163 18.23 -9.82 -19.50
N GLU A 164 18.48 -8.64 -20.06
CA GLU A 164 18.19 -7.37 -19.42
C GLU A 164 16.69 -7.23 -19.07
N ASN A 165 15.82 -7.51 -20.04
CA ASN A 165 14.38 -7.50 -19.84
C ASN A 165 13.93 -8.53 -18.80
N GLN A 166 14.54 -9.71 -18.77
CA GLN A 166 14.26 -10.76 -17.79
C GLN A 166 14.62 -10.29 -16.38
N ARG A 167 15.79 -9.66 -16.22
CA ARG A 167 16.20 -9.03 -14.96
C ARG A 167 15.22 -7.95 -14.53
N LEU A 168 14.89 -7.02 -15.43
CA LEU A 168 13.92 -5.95 -15.18
C LEU A 168 12.57 -6.51 -14.70
N VAL A 169 12.03 -7.52 -15.40
CA VAL A 169 10.76 -8.15 -15.05
C VAL A 169 10.82 -8.81 -13.67
N ASN A 170 11.90 -9.50 -13.34
CA ASN A 170 12.08 -10.12 -12.03
C ASN A 170 12.14 -9.08 -10.92
N ASP A 171 12.88 -8.00 -11.10
CA ASP A 171 12.99 -6.91 -10.12
C ASP A 171 11.64 -6.22 -9.89
N LEU A 172 10.92 -5.90 -10.96
CA LEU A 172 9.60 -5.31 -10.87
C LEU A 172 8.57 -6.23 -10.19
N ASN A 173 8.68 -7.54 -10.41
CA ASN A 173 7.82 -8.51 -9.72
C ASN A 173 8.08 -8.54 -8.21
N LYS A 174 9.35 -8.56 -7.79
CA LYS A 174 9.73 -8.43 -6.37
C LYS A 174 9.14 -7.15 -5.77
N LEU A 175 9.33 -6.02 -6.44
CA LEU A 175 8.85 -4.72 -5.97
C LEU A 175 7.33 -4.65 -5.86
N ASN A 176 6.59 -5.26 -6.79
CA ASN A 176 5.14 -5.37 -6.74
C ASN A 176 4.62 -6.10 -5.49
N ILE A 177 5.39 -7.04 -4.95
CA ILE A 177 5.05 -7.72 -3.69
C ILE A 177 5.11 -6.73 -2.53
N LEU A 178 6.17 -5.90 -2.46
CA LEU A 178 6.30 -4.89 -1.41
C LEU A 178 5.20 -3.81 -1.52
N TYR A 179 4.92 -3.31 -2.72
CA TYR A 179 3.86 -2.33 -2.92
C TYR A 179 2.50 -2.83 -2.43
N ARG A 180 2.14 -4.09 -2.75
CA ARG A 180 0.91 -4.71 -2.24
C ARG A 180 0.91 -4.84 -0.73
N LYS A 181 2.06 -5.17 -0.11
CA LYS A 181 2.20 -5.27 1.34
C LYS A 181 1.94 -3.91 2.01
N VAL A 182 2.53 -2.82 1.49
CA VAL A 182 2.28 -1.44 1.99
C VAL A 182 0.79 -1.10 1.92
N ILE A 183 0.15 -1.35 0.77
CA ILE A 183 -1.26 -1.04 0.56
C ILE A 183 -2.15 -1.84 1.51
N ASN A 184 -1.90 -3.14 1.65
CA ASN A 184 -2.69 -4.02 2.50
C ASN A 184 -2.53 -3.65 3.99
N ASN A 185 -1.31 -3.36 4.46
CA ASN A 185 -1.06 -2.95 5.83
C ASN A 185 -1.78 -1.64 6.14
N SER A 186 -1.70 -0.66 5.24
CA SER A 186 -2.37 0.63 5.38
C SER A 186 -3.90 0.47 5.43
N LEU A 187 -4.47 -0.33 4.54
CA LEU A 187 -5.91 -0.61 4.48
C LEU A 187 -6.39 -1.33 5.74
N LYS A 188 -5.66 -2.36 6.17
CA LYS A 188 -5.97 -3.14 7.37
C LYS A 188 -5.95 -2.26 8.62
N SER A 189 -4.85 -1.55 8.85
CA SER A 189 -4.67 -0.70 10.03
C SER A 189 -5.74 0.39 10.11
N HIS A 190 -6.06 1.05 8.98
CA HIS A 190 -7.10 2.08 8.97
C HIS A 190 -8.50 1.51 9.25
N ASN A 191 -8.86 0.36 8.68
CA ASN A 191 -10.15 -0.27 8.92
C ASN A 191 -10.29 -0.78 10.38
N GLU A 192 -9.24 -1.32 10.95
CA GLU A 192 -9.21 -1.73 12.38
C GLU A 192 -9.40 -0.54 13.29
N LEU A 193 -8.75 0.60 13.00
CA LEU A 193 -8.93 1.83 13.72
C LEU A 193 -10.38 2.34 13.61
N LEU A 194 -10.96 2.38 12.42
CA LEU A 194 -12.35 2.79 12.23
C LEU A 194 -13.32 1.90 13.01
N SER A 195 -13.05 0.60 13.08
CA SER A 195 -13.91 -0.32 13.84
C SER A 195 -13.83 -0.07 15.35
N LYS A 196 -12.64 0.22 15.88
CA LYS A 196 -12.47 0.64 17.28
C LYS A 196 -13.17 1.96 17.56
N VAL A 197 -13.06 2.95 16.66
CA VAL A 197 -13.73 4.24 16.81
C VAL A 197 -15.24 4.09 16.82
N GLU A 198 -15.80 3.16 16.04
CA GLU A 198 -17.25 2.88 16.05
C GLU A 198 -17.77 2.42 17.42
N GLU A 199 -16.94 1.82 18.26
CA GLU A 199 -17.31 1.40 19.62
C GLU A 199 -17.56 2.59 20.57
N TYR A 200 -16.85 3.71 20.33
CA TYR A 200 -16.99 4.94 21.12
C TYR A 200 -18.14 5.85 20.66
N ILE A 201 -18.66 5.65 19.46
CA ILE A 201 -19.70 6.53 18.89
C ILE A 201 -21.07 5.83 18.77
N LYS A 202 -21.20 4.65 19.39
CA LYS A 202 -22.48 3.94 19.56
C LYS A 202 -23.23 4.54 20.75
#